data_0c31bc3b4273f1ce7ef640c19c61f936
#
_entry.id   0c31bc3b4273f1ce7ef640c19c61f936
#
_cell.length_a   1.000
_cell.length_b   1.000
_cell.length_c   1.000
_cell.angle_alpha   90.00
_cell.angle_beta   90.00
_cell.angle_gamma   90.00
#
_symmetry.space_group_name_H-M   'P 1'
#
loop_
_entity.id
_entity.type
_entity.pdbx_description
1 polymer ?
#
loop_
_entity_poly.entity_id
_entity_poly.type
_entity_poly.pdbx_seq_one_letter_code
_entity_poly.pdbx_strand_id
1 'polypeptide(L)'
;MKIFEYLDRISMMHKLVLRQRTGTPEEFAKQLGVSRTSLYELIDELRSRGAPIAYSKSAKTFFYRQPYDIAVTCLLRPLTYTEEKENAGGMNIFSKILFFRTQLSDLSMVTLPG
;
A
#
# COMPACT_ATOMS: atom_id res chain seq x y z
N MET A 1 -3.59 4.54 15.10
CA MET A 1 -4.08 4.73 13.74
C MET A 1 -4.98 3.56 13.35
N LYS A 2 -6.14 3.86 12.84
CA LYS A 2 -7.07 2.82 12.42
C LYS A 2 -6.58 2.20 11.12
N ILE A 3 -6.91 0.92 10.92
CA ILE A 3 -6.37 0.17 9.79
C ILE A 3 -6.68 0.80 8.43
N PHE A 4 -7.92 1.26 8.24
CA PHE A 4 -8.28 1.86 6.94
C PHE A 4 -7.58 3.19 6.71
N GLU A 5 -7.40 3.98 7.76
CA GLU A 5 -6.64 5.22 7.65
C GLU A 5 -5.18 4.93 7.30
N TYR A 6 -4.63 3.87 7.87
CA TYR A 6 -3.28 3.46 7.61
C TYR A 6 -3.11 3.07 6.13
N LEU A 7 -4.06 2.27 5.63
CA LEU A 7 -4.02 1.84 4.24
C LEU A 7 -4.16 3.03 3.28
N ASP A 8 -5.04 3.97 3.61
CA ASP A 8 -5.22 5.17 2.81
C ASP A 8 -3.93 5.98 2.75
N ARG A 9 -3.24 6.09 3.87
CA ARG A 9 -1.98 6.83 3.92
C ARG A 9 -0.89 6.16 3.10
N ILE A 10 -0.83 4.83 3.14
CA ILE A 10 0.14 4.10 2.31
C ILE A 10 -0.14 4.34 0.84
N SER A 11 -1.40 4.28 0.44
CA SER A 11 -1.79 4.52 -0.94
C SER A 11 -1.44 5.93 -1.39
N MET A 12 -1.75 6.92 -0.56
CA MET A 12 -1.43 8.31 -0.87
C MET A 12 0.07 8.53 -0.94
N MET A 13 0.81 7.93 -0.01
CA MET A 13 2.25 8.02 0.03
C MET A 13 2.85 7.48 -1.26
N HIS A 14 2.39 6.33 -1.71
CA HIS A 14 2.86 5.74 -2.94
C HIS A 14 2.64 6.66 -4.14
N LYS A 15 1.44 7.22 -4.24
CA LYS A 15 1.12 8.10 -5.35
C LYS A 15 2.02 9.34 -5.38
N LEU A 16 2.26 9.93 -4.22
CA LEU A 16 3.08 11.12 -4.14
C LEU A 16 4.53 10.81 -4.46
N VAL A 17 5.06 9.69 -3.96
CA VAL A 17 6.43 9.30 -4.26
C VAL A 17 6.58 8.98 -5.75
N LEU A 18 5.62 8.26 -6.30
CA LEU A 18 5.66 7.89 -7.71
C LEU A 18 5.67 9.12 -8.62
N ARG A 19 4.89 10.12 -8.26
CA ARG A 19 4.80 11.35 -9.04
C ARG A 19 5.86 12.37 -8.69
N GLN A 20 6.69 12.05 -7.69
CA GLN A 20 7.73 12.96 -7.20
C GLN A 20 7.14 14.31 -6.78
N ARG A 21 6.05 14.25 -6.02
CA ARG A 21 5.35 15.44 -5.54
C ARG A 21 5.21 15.45 -4.03
N THR A 22 6.16 14.81 -3.34
CA THR A 22 6.09 14.76 -1.88
C THR A 22 6.53 16.08 -1.23
N GLY A 23 7.46 16.79 -1.86
CA GLY A 23 8.08 17.94 -1.24
C GLY A 23 9.08 17.51 -0.19
N THR A 24 9.44 18.42 0.69
CA THR A 24 10.37 18.13 1.78
C THR A 24 9.71 17.17 2.76
N PRO A 25 10.51 16.54 3.68
CA PRO A 25 9.90 15.64 4.66
C PRO A 25 8.78 16.29 5.47
N GLU A 26 8.92 17.56 5.82
CA GLU A 26 7.89 18.24 6.55
C GLU A 26 6.62 18.43 5.73
N GLU A 27 6.79 18.79 4.46
CA GLU A 27 5.65 18.93 3.55
C GLU A 27 4.97 17.60 3.31
N PHE A 28 5.75 16.55 3.17
CA PHE A 28 5.21 15.21 2.94
C PHE A 28 4.39 14.75 4.16
N ALA A 29 4.94 14.93 5.35
CA ALA A 29 4.22 14.59 6.58
C ALA A 29 2.90 15.36 6.68
N LYS A 30 2.94 16.63 6.31
CA LYS A 30 1.76 17.48 6.34
C LYS A 30 0.70 16.98 5.36
N GLN A 31 1.10 16.62 4.15
CA GLN A 31 0.17 16.10 3.16
C GLN A 31 -0.49 14.81 3.62
N LEU A 32 0.25 13.97 4.33
CA LEU A 32 -0.27 12.71 4.84
C LEU A 32 -1.03 12.86 6.15
N GLY A 33 -0.95 14.03 6.77
CA GLY A 33 -1.63 14.26 8.04
C GLY A 33 -0.99 13.52 9.20
N VAL A 34 0.32 13.33 9.16
CA VAL A 34 1.05 12.62 10.22
C VAL A 34 2.21 13.47 10.70
N SER A 35 2.80 13.07 11.81
CA SER A 35 4.00 13.73 12.32
C SER A 35 5.20 13.29 11.47
N ARG A 36 6.28 14.04 11.57
CA ARG A 36 7.50 13.70 10.86
C ARG A 36 8.05 12.35 11.31
N THR A 37 7.94 12.08 12.62
CA THR A 37 8.36 10.79 13.15
C THR A 37 7.55 9.65 12.54
N SER A 38 6.23 9.81 12.49
CA SER A 38 5.36 8.80 11.89
C SER A 38 5.66 8.62 10.40
N LEU A 39 5.99 9.70 9.71
CA LEU A 39 6.37 9.62 8.31
C LEU A 39 7.58 8.73 8.12
N TYR A 40 8.63 8.93 8.92
CA TYR A 40 9.84 8.13 8.80
C TYR A 40 9.59 6.68 9.17
N GLU A 41 8.71 6.43 10.15
CA GLU A 41 8.33 5.07 10.49
C GLU A 41 7.65 4.38 9.31
N LEU A 42 6.77 5.09 8.62
CA LEU A 42 6.10 4.53 7.44
C LEU A 42 7.11 4.25 6.32
N ILE A 43 8.01 5.18 6.09
CA ILE A 43 9.03 5.00 5.07
C ILE A 43 9.92 3.80 5.39
N ASP A 44 10.34 3.67 6.64
CA ASP A 44 11.17 2.56 7.05
C ASP A 44 10.43 1.23 6.94
N GLU A 45 9.15 1.23 7.26
CA GLU A 45 8.33 0.05 7.12
C GLU A 45 8.27 -0.40 5.65
N LEU A 46 8.04 0.54 4.75
CA LEU A 46 7.98 0.22 3.34
C LEU A 46 9.34 -0.22 2.80
N ARG A 47 10.41 0.42 3.25
CA ARG A 47 11.76 0.02 2.85
C ARG A 47 12.07 -1.39 3.32
N SER A 48 11.63 -1.76 4.51
CA SER A 48 11.87 -3.11 5.03
C SER A 48 11.15 -4.15 4.21
N ARG A 49 10.14 -3.74 3.45
CA ARG A 49 9.39 -4.64 2.56
C ARG A 49 9.86 -4.55 1.12
N GLY A 50 10.96 -3.84 0.88
CA GLY A 50 11.58 -3.79 -0.43
C GLY A 50 11.33 -2.55 -1.25
N ALA A 51 10.60 -1.57 -0.73
CA ALA A 51 10.33 -0.35 -1.48
C ALA A 51 11.61 0.50 -1.56
N PRO A 52 12.11 0.79 -2.77
CA PRO A 52 13.36 1.52 -2.93
C PRO A 52 13.16 3.04 -2.87
N ILE A 53 12.68 3.52 -1.74
CA ILE A 53 12.41 4.94 -1.54
C ILE A 53 13.68 5.68 -1.14
N ALA A 54 13.94 6.78 -1.81
CA ALA A 54 15.07 7.66 -1.50
C ALA A 54 14.60 9.11 -1.52
N TYR A 55 15.41 9.99 -0.97
CA TYR A 55 15.08 11.41 -0.97
C TYR A 55 16.13 12.19 -1.80
N SER A 56 15.63 13.04 -2.67
CA SER A 56 16.50 13.91 -3.49
C SER A 56 16.47 15.31 -2.90
N LYS A 57 17.63 15.76 -2.44
CA LYS A 57 17.74 17.11 -1.88
C LYS A 57 17.62 18.17 -2.96
N SER A 58 18.10 17.89 -4.16
CA SER A 58 18.05 18.86 -5.26
C SER A 58 16.62 19.03 -5.78
N ALA A 59 15.88 17.93 -5.93
CA ALA A 59 14.50 17.99 -6.40
C ALA A 59 13.52 18.21 -5.26
N LYS A 60 13.97 18.06 -4.01
CA LYS A 60 13.13 18.22 -2.82
C LYS A 60 11.93 17.31 -2.85
N THR A 61 12.17 16.05 -3.15
CA THR A 61 11.10 15.06 -3.19
C THR A 61 11.66 13.68 -2.89
N PHE A 62 10.79 12.83 -2.33
CA PHE A 62 11.08 11.41 -2.26
C PHE A 62 10.78 10.80 -3.62
N PHE A 63 11.47 9.73 -3.97
CA PHE A 63 11.28 9.06 -5.25
C PHE A 63 11.67 7.60 -5.12
N TYR A 64 11.24 6.78 -6.09
CA TYR A 64 11.65 5.39 -6.15
C TYR A 64 12.91 5.28 -7.01
N ARG A 65 13.93 4.62 -6.48
CA ARG A 65 15.18 4.42 -7.22
C ARG A 65 14.99 3.49 -8.40
N GLN A 66 14.00 2.63 -8.34
CA GLN A 66 13.67 1.70 -9.40
C GLN A 66 12.17 1.70 -9.56
N PRO A 67 11.64 1.32 -10.72
CA PRO A 67 10.20 1.19 -10.86
C PRO A 67 9.64 0.28 -9.78
N TYR A 68 8.61 0.73 -9.09
CA TYR A 68 8.03 0.01 -7.97
C TYR A 68 6.56 0.35 -7.88
N ASP A 69 5.76 -0.63 -7.53
CA ASP A 69 4.34 -0.43 -7.38
C ASP A 69 3.86 -1.02 -6.06
N ILE A 70 2.89 -0.36 -5.47
CA ILE A 70 2.24 -0.85 -4.26
C ILE A 70 0.76 -0.96 -4.57
N ALA A 71 0.25 -2.17 -4.49
CA ALA A 71 -1.16 -2.42 -4.69
C ALA A 71 -1.80 -2.81 -3.36
N VAL A 72 -2.67 -1.95 -2.85
CA VAL A 72 -3.39 -2.22 -1.61
C VAL A 72 -4.86 -2.18 -1.96
N THR A 73 -5.52 -3.31 -1.79
CA THR A 73 -6.92 -3.42 -2.12
C THR A 73 -7.69 -4.00 -0.95
N CYS A 74 -8.76 -3.32 -0.56
CA CYS A 74 -9.67 -3.81 0.46
C CYS A 74 -11.08 -3.52 0.00
N LEU A 75 -11.87 -4.57 -0.20
CA LEU A 75 -13.22 -4.44 -0.69
C LEU A 75 -14.20 -4.97 0.33
N LEU A 76 -15.07 -4.08 0.81
CA LEU A 76 -16.11 -4.45 1.77
C LEU A 76 -17.46 -4.19 1.11
N ARG A 77 -18.24 -5.24 0.96
CA ARG A 77 -19.57 -5.10 0.38
C ARG A 77 -20.42 -6.29 0.80
N PRO A 78 -21.75 -6.11 0.84
CA PRO A 78 -22.63 -7.25 1.12
C PRO A 78 -22.52 -8.26 -0.01
N LEU A 79 -22.65 -9.54 0.35
CA LEU A 79 -22.70 -10.58 -0.65
C LEU A 79 -24.08 -10.60 -1.29
N THR A 80 -24.10 -10.81 -2.60
CA THR A 80 -25.36 -11.00 -3.30
C THR A 80 -25.78 -12.46 -3.16
N TYR A 81 -27.03 -12.76 -3.48
CA TYR A 81 -27.50 -14.14 -3.45
C TYR A 81 -26.64 -15.02 -4.37
N THR A 82 -26.31 -14.50 -5.52
CA THR A 82 -25.50 -15.27 -6.48
C THR A 82 -24.12 -15.60 -5.91
N GLU A 83 -23.48 -14.62 -5.30
CA GLU A 83 -22.15 -14.81 -4.72
C GLU A 83 -22.20 -15.82 -3.57
N GLU A 84 -23.21 -15.75 -2.73
CA GLU A 84 -23.38 -16.72 -1.65
C GLU A 84 -23.55 -18.12 -2.20
N LYS A 85 -24.31 -18.26 -3.27
CA LYS A 85 -24.55 -19.54 -3.89
C LYS A 85 -23.27 -20.10 -4.50
N GLU A 86 -22.50 -19.26 -5.16
CA GLU A 86 -21.22 -19.67 -5.72
C GLU A 86 -20.27 -20.11 -4.62
N ASN A 87 -20.22 -19.36 -3.53
CA ASN A 87 -19.37 -19.70 -2.42
C ASN A 87 -19.78 -21.04 -1.81
N ALA A 88 -21.06 -21.28 -1.69
CA ALA A 88 -21.56 -22.54 -1.18
C ALA A 88 -21.23 -23.68 -2.12
N GLY A 89 -21.13 -23.39 -3.38
CA GLY A 89 -20.83 -24.40 -4.39
C GLY A 89 -19.37 -24.75 -4.53
N GLY A 90 -18.49 -24.13 -3.74
CA GLY A 90 -17.11 -24.51 -3.81
C GLY A 90 -16.12 -23.38 -3.57
N MET A 91 -16.47 -22.20 -4.03
CA MET A 91 -15.60 -21.04 -3.84
C MET A 91 -16.22 -20.16 -2.77
N ASN A 92 -16.00 -20.46 -1.54
CA ASN A 92 -16.59 -19.67 -0.46
C ASN A 92 -15.75 -18.43 -0.17
N ILE A 93 -16.30 -17.56 0.67
CA ILE A 93 -15.62 -16.30 0.98
C ILE A 93 -14.30 -16.52 1.68
N PHE A 94 -14.21 -17.60 2.45
CA PHE A 94 -12.97 -17.93 3.14
C PHE A 94 -11.86 -18.22 2.13
N SER A 95 -12.18 -18.97 1.09
CA SER A 95 -11.21 -19.27 0.03
C SER A 95 -10.77 -18.00 -0.68
N LYS A 96 -11.69 -17.07 -0.91
CA LYS A 96 -11.36 -15.80 -1.53
C LYS A 96 -10.43 -14.97 -0.66
N ILE A 97 -10.65 -15.01 0.64
CA ILE A 97 -9.78 -14.30 1.57
C ILE A 97 -8.38 -14.91 1.57
N LEU A 98 -8.29 -16.23 1.55
CA LEU A 98 -7.00 -16.89 1.50
C LEU A 98 -6.25 -16.57 0.21
N PHE A 99 -6.98 -16.55 -0.89
CA PHE A 99 -6.38 -16.21 -2.18
C PHE A 99 -5.82 -14.78 -2.16
N PHE A 100 -6.59 -13.86 -1.60
CA PHE A 100 -6.16 -12.48 -1.47
C PHE A 100 -4.89 -12.35 -0.63
N ARG A 101 -4.82 -13.07 0.48
CA ARG A 101 -3.63 -13.07 1.32
C ARG A 101 -2.42 -13.61 0.56
N THR A 102 -2.61 -14.65 -0.21
CA THR A 102 -1.54 -15.24 -0.99
C THR A 102 -1.01 -14.22 -2.00
N GLN A 103 -1.90 -13.50 -2.65
CA GLN A 103 -1.47 -12.47 -3.59
C GLN A 103 -0.67 -11.37 -2.93
N LEU A 104 -1.09 -10.95 -1.75
CA LEU A 104 -0.35 -9.93 -1.01
C LEU A 104 1.03 -10.43 -0.63
N SER A 105 1.13 -11.69 -0.21
CA SER A 105 2.40 -12.29 0.10
C SER A 105 3.31 -12.32 -1.12
N ASP A 106 2.76 -12.71 -2.25
CA ASP A 106 3.52 -12.76 -3.48
C ASP A 106 4.04 -11.39 -3.86
N LEU A 107 3.21 -10.37 -3.73
CA LEU A 107 3.62 -9.02 -4.03
C LEU A 107 4.77 -8.57 -3.15
N SER A 108 4.73 -8.94 -1.88
CA SER A 108 5.81 -8.52 -1.00
C SER A 108 7.06 -9.34 -1.20
N MET A 109 6.93 -10.60 -1.64
CA MET A 109 8.09 -11.43 -1.88
C MET A 109 8.67 -11.21 -3.23
N VAL A 110 7.81 -11.08 -4.17
CA VAL A 110 8.24 -11.08 -5.47
C VAL A 110 8.29 -9.84 -5.95
N THR A 111 7.71 -9.59 -5.65
CA THR A 111 7.70 -8.85 -6.19
C THR A 111 7.28 -9.28 -7.30
N LEU A 112 6.72 -10.13 -7.56
CA LEU A 112 6.23 -10.74 -8.15
C LEU A 112 5.65 -11.08 -8.54
N PRO A 113 5.60 -11.27 -8.87
CA PRO A 113 5.06 -11.63 -9.68
C PRO A 113 4.10 -11.70 -9.51
N GLY A 114 4.20 -11.47 -9.18
CA GLY A 114 3.21 -11.51 -9.26
C GLY A 114 2.40 -11.31 -9.37
#